data_3eab5f6ddc565666b2fb9616912fca6a
#
_entry.id   3eab5f6ddc565666b2fb9616912fca6a
#
_cell.length_a   1.000
_cell.length_b   1.000
_cell.length_c   1.000
_cell.angle_alpha   90.00
_cell.angle_beta   90.00
_cell.angle_gamma   90.00
#
_symmetry.space_group_name_H-M   'P 1'
#
loop_
_entity.id
_entity.type
_entity.pdbx_description
1 polymer ?
#
loop_
_entity_poly.entity_id
_entity_poly.type
_entity_poly.pdbx_seq_one_letter_code
_entity_poly.pdbx_strand_id
1 'polypeptide(L)'
;HLTNRRQRQMCIRDRVGCVITKNGKIIGEGWHKKYGGHHAEVNAIRDCQKKFGKSAAKKLLHKSTFFVNLEPCSIEKNTPPCTEKLIEFKAKKLVCSIKDPNPLINGRGIKKLKQAGIDVQLGLMKGEARRLNKIFIANHLYSRPFITIKVAQTLDTKIGLRGAGQVRITNNKSIKDVHKLRREHDSIMIGSGTLNEDNPMLSTRFSLSKKISQPIKVIIGNNVNVKSKMGLFKDFSKVIFASTKEIVIPKD
;
A
#
# COMPACT_ATOMS: atom_id res chain seq x y z
N HIS A 1 15.71 11.71 4.32
CA HIS A 1 15.12 11.00 3.14
C HIS A 1 14.62 9.58 3.44
N LEU A 2 15.15 8.87 4.42
CA LEU A 2 14.68 7.54 4.89
C LEU A 2 13.33 7.62 5.60
N THR A 3 13.05 8.73 6.30
CA THR A 3 11.80 8.98 6.98
C THR A 3 10.61 9.06 6.02
N ASN A 4 10.77 9.67 4.84
CA ASN A 4 9.68 9.83 3.86
C ASN A 4 9.24 8.50 3.21
N ARG A 5 10.13 7.50 3.04
CA ARG A 5 9.77 6.19 2.50
C ARG A 5 9.15 5.28 3.57
N ARG A 6 9.71 5.24 4.79
CA ARG A 6 9.09 4.52 5.93
C ARG A 6 7.69 5.07 6.25
N GLN A 7 7.52 6.39 6.14
CA GLN A 7 6.22 7.02 6.33
C GLN A 7 5.22 6.72 5.20
N ARG A 8 5.67 6.56 3.93
CA ARG A 8 4.79 6.16 2.83
C ARG A 8 4.19 4.77 3.03
N GLN A 9 4.90 3.86 3.69
CA GLN A 9 4.45 2.48 3.92
C GLN A 9 3.69 2.28 5.22
N MET A 10 4.02 3.02 6.26
CA MET A 10 3.20 3.02 7.49
C MET A 10 1.81 3.60 7.25
N CYS A 11 1.58 4.28 6.14
CA CYS A 11 0.29 4.78 5.67
C CYS A 11 -0.10 4.16 4.33
N ILE A 12 -0.19 2.84 4.24
CA ILE A 12 -0.89 2.16 3.15
C ILE A 12 -2.42 2.35 3.34
N ARG A 13 -2.84 3.56 3.64
CA ARG A 13 -4.22 4.02 3.52
C ARG A 13 -4.60 4.35 2.08
N ASP A 14 -3.65 4.21 1.12
CA ASP A 14 -3.89 4.40 -0.33
C ASP A 14 -4.94 3.44 -0.89
N ARG A 15 -5.30 2.41 -0.12
CA ARG A 15 -6.34 1.42 -0.43
C ARG A 15 -7.64 1.64 0.36
N VAL A 16 -7.73 2.74 1.11
CA VAL A 16 -8.97 3.10 1.82
C VAL A 16 -9.85 3.90 0.88
N GLY A 17 -11.09 3.45 0.75
CA GLY A 17 -12.14 4.09 -0.02
C GLY A 17 -13.35 4.43 0.84
N CYS A 18 -14.08 5.46 0.43
CA CYS A 18 -15.34 5.87 1.01
C CYS A 18 -16.36 6.18 -0.09
N VAL A 19 -17.57 5.67 0.08
CA VAL A 19 -18.74 6.01 -0.75
C VAL A 19 -19.82 6.57 0.19
N ILE A 20 -20.44 7.69 -0.21
CA ILE A 20 -21.53 8.31 0.54
C ILE A 20 -22.80 8.16 -0.26
N THR A 21 -23.86 7.67 0.38
CA THR A 21 -25.16 7.52 -0.25
C THR A 21 -26.25 8.29 0.49
N LYS A 22 -27.25 8.74 -0.26
CA LYS A 22 -28.48 9.35 0.25
C LYS A 22 -29.67 8.82 -0.54
N ASN A 23 -30.67 8.27 0.12
CA ASN A 23 -31.86 7.69 -0.52
C ASN A 23 -31.49 6.71 -1.66
N GLY A 24 -30.54 5.79 -1.41
CA GLY A 24 -30.08 4.80 -2.38
C GLY A 24 -29.17 5.34 -3.51
N LYS A 25 -28.97 6.65 -3.63
CA LYS A 25 -28.12 7.26 -4.67
C LYS A 25 -26.74 7.61 -4.12
N ILE A 26 -25.69 7.38 -4.92
CA ILE A 26 -24.32 7.80 -4.58
C ILE A 26 -24.23 9.31 -4.75
N ILE A 27 -23.84 10.02 -3.69
CA ILE A 27 -23.68 11.47 -3.67
C ILE A 27 -22.21 11.92 -3.58
N GLY A 28 -21.30 11.02 -3.18
CA GLY A 28 -19.87 11.32 -3.13
C GLY A 28 -19.03 10.06 -3.02
N GLU A 29 -17.86 10.12 -3.62
CA GLU A 29 -16.88 9.04 -3.64
C GLU A 29 -15.49 9.59 -3.36
N GLY A 30 -14.68 8.84 -2.62
CA GLY A 30 -13.32 9.27 -2.31
C GLY A 30 -12.43 8.14 -1.89
N TRP A 31 -11.14 8.32 -2.12
CA TRP A 31 -10.10 7.42 -1.62
C TRP A 31 -8.90 8.23 -1.12
N HIS A 32 -8.09 7.60 -0.30
CA HIS A 32 -6.86 8.23 0.16
C HIS A 32 -5.82 8.23 -0.98
N LYS A 33 -5.39 9.41 -1.42
CA LYS A 33 -4.56 9.58 -2.63
C LYS A 33 -3.06 9.56 -2.35
N LYS A 34 -2.63 10.06 -1.19
CA LYS A 34 -1.21 10.16 -0.82
C LYS A 34 -1.05 10.34 0.69
N TYR A 35 0.08 9.91 1.21
CA TYR A 35 0.46 10.15 2.61
C TYR A 35 0.39 11.63 2.99
N GLY A 36 -0.13 11.92 4.19
CA GLY A 36 -0.33 13.29 4.69
C GLY A 36 -1.46 14.06 4.01
N GLY A 37 -2.13 13.46 3.02
CA GLY A 37 -3.30 14.02 2.37
C GLY A 37 -4.61 13.70 3.10
N HIS A 38 -5.72 14.18 2.53
CA HIS A 38 -7.05 13.91 3.08
C HIS A 38 -7.40 12.43 3.00
N HIS A 39 -8.04 11.93 4.05
CA HIS A 39 -8.57 10.58 4.10
C HIS A 39 -9.74 10.38 3.14
N ALA A 40 -10.11 9.12 2.89
CA ALA A 40 -11.14 8.75 1.93
C ALA A 40 -12.48 9.43 2.21
N GLU A 41 -12.87 9.53 3.48
CA GLU A 41 -14.12 10.16 3.92
C GLU A 41 -14.15 11.65 3.58
N VAL A 42 -13.04 12.37 3.84
CA VAL A 42 -12.93 13.79 3.52
C VAL A 42 -12.93 14.00 2.00
N ASN A 43 -12.28 13.12 1.24
CA ASN A 43 -12.30 13.19 -0.22
C ASN A 43 -13.69 12.92 -0.79
N ALA A 44 -14.45 11.98 -0.22
CA ALA A 44 -15.84 11.71 -0.61
C ALA A 44 -16.78 12.90 -0.30
N ILE A 45 -16.60 13.57 0.85
CA ILE A 45 -17.32 14.80 1.19
C ILE A 45 -16.99 15.90 0.18
N ARG A 46 -15.72 16.08 -0.17
CA ARG A 46 -15.28 17.07 -1.16
C ARG A 46 -15.83 16.79 -2.56
N ASP A 47 -15.90 15.52 -2.95
CA ASP A 47 -16.53 15.11 -4.20
C ASP A 47 -18.01 15.46 -4.25
N CYS A 48 -18.73 15.21 -3.15
CA CYS A 48 -20.13 15.65 -3.00
C CYS A 48 -20.25 17.20 -3.11
N GLN A 49 -19.37 17.94 -2.45
CA GLN A 49 -19.33 19.41 -2.53
C GLN A 49 -19.04 19.91 -3.94
N LYS A 50 -18.16 19.22 -4.67
CA LYS A 50 -17.84 19.54 -6.06
C LYS A 50 -19.03 19.29 -7.00
N LYS A 51 -19.76 18.20 -6.79
CA LYS A 51 -20.92 17.81 -7.63
C LYS A 51 -22.13 18.70 -7.42
N PHE A 52 -22.41 19.10 -6.19
CA PHE A 52 -23.68 19.74 -5.81
C PHE A 52 -23.54 21.18 -5.26
N GLY A 53 -22.31 21.69 -5.12
CA GLY A 53 -22.05 22.93 -4.41
C GLY A 53 -22.09 22.79 -2.89
N LYS A 54 -21.40 23.68 -2.14
CA LYS A 54 -21.20 23.53 -0.69
C LYS A 54 -22.52 23.52 0.10
N SER A 55 -23.48 24.39 -0.26
CA SER A 55 -24.76 24.53 0.46
C SER A 55 -25.64 23.28 0.27
N ALA A 56 -25.86 22.84 -0.98
CA ALA A 56 -26.65 21.64 -1.28
C ALA A 56 -25.98 20.38 -0.73
N ALA A 57 -24.66 20.27 -0.85
CA ALA A 57 -23.92 19.13 -0.28
C ALA A 57 -24.08 19.02 1.24
N LYS A 58 -24.12 20.12 1.99
CA LYS A 58 -24.39 20.11 3.43
C LYS A 58 -25.74 19.47 3.75
N LYS A 59 -26.78 19.78 2.98
CA LYS A 59 -28.11 19.18 3.12
C LYS A 59 -28.12 17.70 2.75
N LEU A 60 -27.41 17.31 1.68
CA LEU A 60 -27.31 15.93 1.22
C LEU A 60 -26.53 15.06 2.20
N LEU A 61 -25.41 15.55 2.73
CA LEU A 61 -24.59 14.86 3.71
C LEU A 61 -25.29 14.63 5.05
N HIS A 62 -26.20 15.52 5.43
CA HIS A 62 -27.02 15.36 6.62
C HIS A 62 -27.88 14.09 6.52
N LYS A 63 -27.79 13.21 7.53
CA LYS A 63 -28.49 11.91 7.58
C LYS A 63 -28.17 11.00 6.37
N SER A 64 -26.98 11.10 5.78
CA SER A 64 -26.49 10.19 4.75
C SER A 64 -25.86 8.93 5.35
N THR A 65 -25.60 7.92 4.51
CA THR A 65 -24.90 6.69 4.88
C THR A 65 -23.49 6.71 4.28
N PHE A 66 -22.50 6.46 5.12
CA PHE A 66 -21.10 6.33 4.73
C PHE A 66 -20.72 4.87 4.67
N PHE A 67 -20.13 4.43 3.57
CA PHE A 67 -19.51 3.11 3.39
C PHE A 67 -18.02 3.27 3.34
N VAL A 68 -17.29 2.61 4.24
CA VAL A 68 -15.83 2.66 4.30
C VAL A 68 -15.25 1.26 4.48
N ASN A 69 -14.12 0.99 3.85
CA ASN A 69 -13.48 -0.32 3.98
C ASN A 69 -12.54 -0.45 5.19
N LEU A 70 -12.28 0.65 5.90
CA LEU A 70 -11.48 0.69 7.13
C LEU A 70 -12.11 1.65 8.14
N GLU A 71 -12.00 1.37 9.43
CA GLU A 71 -12.50 2.21 10.52
C GLU A 71 -12.03 3.67 10.41
N PRO A 72 -12.95 4.65 10.47
CA PRO A 72 -12.61 6.07 10.47
C PRO A 72 -11.73 6.44 11.67
N CYS A 73 -10.67 7.21 11.43
CA CYS A 73 -9.77 7.62 12.48
C CYS A 73 -10.48 8.53 13.52
N SER A 74 -10.11 8.30 14.80
CA SER A 74 -10.61 9.07 15.96
C SER A 74 -9.55 9.92 16.64
N ILE A 75 -8.31 9.87 16.12
CA ILE A 75 -7.15 10.57 16.69
C ILE A 75 -6.73 11.65 15.70
N GLU A 76 -6.50 12.85 16.22
CA GLU A 76 -5.90 13.93 15.45
C GLU A 76 -4.40 13.64 15.22
N LYS A 77 -3.96 13.77 13.97
CA LYS A 77 -2.55 13.71 13.58
C LYS A 77 -2.23 14.92 12.70
N ASN A 78 -2.10 14.68 11.38
CA ASN A 78 -1.86 15.75 10.40
C ASN A 78 -3.15 16.36 9.87
N THR A 79 -4.29 15.77 10.17
CA THR A 79 -5.63 16.21 9.76
C THR A 79 -6.63 15.93 10.88
N PRO A 80 -7.70 16.73 11.02
CA PRO A 80 -8.78 16.45 11.96
C PRO A 80 -9.34 15.03 11.77
N PRO A 81 -9.77 14.37 12.85
CA PRO A 81 -10.30 13.01 12.79
C PRO A 81 -11.49 12.88 11.84
N CYS A 82 -11.54 11.79 11.05
CA CYS A 82 -12.68 11.54 10.17
C CYS A 82 -13.99 11.37 10.93
N THR A 83 -13.94 10.83 12.16
CA THR A 83 -15.11 10.71 13.02
C THR A 83 -15.79 12.05 13.29
N GLU A 84 -15.03 13.14 13.47
CA GLU A 84 -15.59 14.49 13.67
C GLU A 84 -16.42 14.94 12.47
N LYS A 85 -15.94 14.66 11.25
CA LYS A 85 -16.67 15.02 10.03
C LYS A 85 -17.99 14.27 9.91
N LEU A 86 -18.04 12.99 10.26
CA LEU A 86 -19.28 12.20 10.24
C LEU A 86 -20.27 12.73 11.29
N ILE A 87 -19.78 13.15 12.46
CA ILE A 87 -20.61 13.75 13.53
C ILE A 87 -21.11 15.14 13.10
N GLU A 88 -20.23 15.99 12.56
CA GLU A 88 -20.59 17.34 12.07
C GLU A 88 -21.74 17.28 11.06
N PHE A 89 -21.70 16.33 10.13
CA PHE A 89 -22.78 16.16 9.15
C PHE A 89 -23.97 15.33 9.68
N LYS A 90 -23.94 14.91 10.96
CA LYS A 90 -24.98 14.06 11.56
C LYS A 90 -25.31 12.87 10.65
N ALA A 91 -24.28 12.14 10.22
CA ALA A 91 -24.47 10.94 9.40
C ALA A 91 -25.50 10.00 10.05
N LYS A 92 -26.40 9.40 9.25
CA LYS A 92 -27.39 8.45 9.75
C LYS A 92 -26.72 7.12 10.11
N LYS A 93 -25.82 6.67 9.22
CA LYS A 93 -25.22 5.34 9.31
C LYS A 93 -23.79 5.32 8.79
N LEU A 94 -22.97 4.55 9.46
CA LEU A 94 -21.66 4.12 8.98
C LEU A 94 -21.68 2.62 8.73
N VAL A 95 -21.34 2.18 7.52
CA VAL A 95 -21.08 0.78 7.18
C VAL A 95 -19.57 0.64 7.00
N CYS A 96 -18.91 -0.09 7.91
CA CYS A 96 -17.47 -0.26 7.94
C CYS A 96 -17.09 -1.72 7.73
N SER A 97 -16.14 -2.01 6.85
CA SER A 97 -15.76 -3.40 6.55
C SER A 97 -14.91 -4.01 7.67
N ILE A 98 -13.88 -3.31 8.12
CA ILE A 98 -12.94 -3.81 9.16
C ILE A 98 -12.57 -2.70 10.15
N LYS A 99 -12.28 -3.11 11.40
CA LYS A 99 -11.66 -2.22 12.40
C LYS A 99 -10.22 -1.89 12.00
N ASP A 100 -9.74 -0.74 12.42
CA ASP A 100 -8.34 -0.39 12.27
C ASP A 100 -7.48 -1.33 13.13
N PRO A 101 -6.45 -1.99 12.58
CA PRO A 101 -5.57 -2.88 13.36
C PRO A 101 -4.67 -2.12 14.34
N ASN A 102 -4.53 -0.80 14.20
CA ASN A 102 -3.74 0.02 15.12
C ASN A 102 -4.41 0.05 16.51
N PRO A 103 -3.74 -0.42 17.58
CA PRO A 103 -4.30 -0.45 18.94
C PRO A 103 -4.79 0.91 19.46
N LEU A 104 -4.22 2.00 18.96
CA LEU A 104 -4.62 3.36 19.32
C LEU A 104 -5.96 3.79 18.70
N ILE A 105 -6.41 3.09 17.65
CA ILE A 105 -7.65 3.41 16.92
C ILE A 105 -8.70 2.32 17.13
N ASN A 106 -8.29 1.07 17.12
CA ASN A 106 -9.11 -0.15 17.13
C ASN A 106 -10.39 -0.04 17.94
N GLY A 107 -11.51 0.17 17.28
CA GLY A 107 -12.85 0.29 17.87
C GLY A 107 -13.15 1.65 18.53
N ARG A 108 -12.18 2.54 18.72
CA ARG A 108 -12.40 3.85 19.37
C ARG A 108 -13.22 4.79 18.49
N GLY A 109 -12.95 4.80 17.17
CA GLY A 109 -13.74 5.57 16.20
C GLY A 109 -15.19 5.10 16.16
N ILE A 110 -15.39 3.79 16.12
CA ILE A 110 -16.72 3.16 16.16
C ILE A 110 -17.45 3.52 17.45
N LYS A 111 -16.79 3.41 18.61
CA LYS A 111 -17.40 3.78 19.91
C LYS A 111 -17.84 5.24 19.91
N LYS A 112 -16.97 6.16 19.45
CA LYS A 112 -17.27 7.59 19.38
C LYS A 112 -18.46 7.89 18.48
N LEU A 113 -18.56 7.25 17.31
CA LEU A 113 -19.67 7.44 16.38
C LEU A 113 -20.99 6.91 16.97
N LYS A 114 -20.99 5.75 17.63
CA LYS A 114 -22.16 5.21 18.32
C LYS A 114 -22.64 6.13 19.44
N GLN A 115 -21.71 6.69 20.24
CA GLN A 115 -22.02 7.65 21.30
C GLN A 115 -22.65 8.94 20.76
N ALA A 116 -22.29 9.32 19.53
CA ALA A 116 -22.89 10.46 18.82
C ALA A 116 -24.23 10.12 18.12
N GLY A 117 -24.80 8.94 18.35
CA GLY A 117 -26.10 8.52 17.78
C GLY A 117 -26.05 8.03 16.33
N ILE A 118 -24.86 7.74 15.80
CA ILE A 118 -24.71 7.20 14.44
C ILE A 118 -24.84 5.68 14.49
N ASP A 119 -25.74 5.09 13.68
CA ASP A 119 -25.82 3.64 13.50
C ASP A 119 -24.54 3.11 12.84
N VAL A 120 -23.86 2.13 13.46
CA VAL A 120 -22.61 1.56 12.95
C VAL A 120 -22.76 0.07 12.70
N GLN A 121 -22.69 -0.31 11.42
CA GLN A 121 -22.66 -1.69 10.96
C GLN A 121 -21.23 -2.08 10.59
N LEU A 122 -20.75 -3.23 11.08
CA LEU A 122 -19.43 -3.79 10.81
C LEU A 122 -19.53 -5.08 10.00
N GLY A 123 -18.50 -5.30 9.18
CA GLY A 123 -18.24 -6.61 8.57
C GLY A 123 -18.66 -6.76 7.12
N LEU A 124 -19.29 -5.75 6.52
CA LEU A 124 -19.63 -5.80 5.08
C LEU A 124 -18.35 -5.96 4.26
N MET A 125 -18.27 -7.00 3.41
CA MET A 125 -17.10 -7.32 2.57
C MET A 125 -15.79 -7.43 3.38
N LYS A 126 -15.85 -7.97 4.59
CA LYS A 126 -14.70 -8.09 5.51
C LYS A 126 -13.51 -8.84 4.90
N GLY A 127 -13.77 -9.92 4.15
CA GLY A 127 -12.74 -10.72 3.49
C GLY A 127 -11.98 -9.93 2.45
N GLU A 128 -12.71 -9.21 1.59
CA GLU A 128 -12.17 -8.35 0.53
C GLU A 128 -11.36 -7.19 1.12
N ALA A 129 -11.90 -6.52 2.12
CA ALA A 129 -11.23 -5.41 2.81
C ALA A 129 -9.94 -5.88 3.49
N ARG A 130 -9.90 -7.07 4.08
CA ARG A 130 -8.68 -7.66 4.64
C ARG A 130 -7.65 -7.98 3.58
N ARG A 131 -8.05 -8.59 2.45
CA ARG A 131 -7.14 -8.85 1.33
C ARG A 131 -6.56 -7.57 0.76
N LEU A 132 -7.39 -6.55 0.59
CA LEU A 132 -6.95 -5.24 0.10
C LEU A 132 -5.94 -4.58 1.04
N ASN A 133 -6.14 -4.68 2.35
CA ASN A 133 -5.31 -4.03 3.37
C ASN A 133 -4.30 -4.99 4.05
N LYS A 134 -3.99 -6.15 3.43
CA LYS A 134 -3.15 -7.19 4.05
C LYS A 134 -1.79 -6.69 4.55
N ILE A 135 -1.12 -5.80 3.80
CA ILE A 135 0.19 -5.24 4.16
C ILE A 135 0.05 -4.32 5.38
N PHE A 136 -0.94 -3.43 5.37
CA PHE A 136 -1.24 -2.53 6.48
C PHE A 136 -1.55 -3.30 7.77
N ILE A 137 -2.40 -4.33 7.66
CA ILE A 137 -2.77 -5.20 8.79
C ILE A 137 -1.54 -5.94 9.33
N ALA A 138 -0.73 -6.55 8.45
CA ALA A 138 0.45 -7.29 8.86
C ALA A 138 1.48 -6.41 9.58
N ASN A 139 1.73 -5.20 9.08
CA ASN A 139 2.67 -4.27 9.68
C ASN A 139 2.25 -3.84 11.09
N HIS A 140 0.93 -3.66 11.33
CA HIS A 140 0.42 -3.24 12.63
C HIS A 140 0.30 -4.39 13.64
N LEU A 141 -0.08 -5.59 13.18
CA LEU A 141 -0.28 -6.74 14.07
C LEU A 141 1.02 -7.45 14.44
N TYR A 142 1.98 -7.51 13.50
CA TYR A 142 3.15 -8.37 13.68
C TYR A 142 4.46 -7.59 13.87
N SER A 143 4.45 -6.25 13.78
CA SER A 143 5.63 -5.38 13.88
C SER A 143 6.80 -5.82 12.98
N ARG A 144 6.48 -6.43 11.86
CA ARG A 144 7.43 -6.94 10.87
C ARG A 144 7.00 -6.60 9.44
N PRO A 145 7.93 -6.53 8.48
CA PRO A 145 7.57 -6.28 7.09
C PRO A 145 6.69 -7.41 6.53
N PHE A 146 5.80 -7.05 5.62
CA PHE A 146 5.05 -8.02 4.83
C PHE A 146 5.98 -8.61 3.76
N ILE A 147 6.20 -9.93 3.81
CA ILE A 147 7.10 -10.63 2.90
C ILE A 147 6.27 -11.34 1.83
N THR A 148 6.64 -11.10 0.56
CA THR A 148 6.10 -11.82 -0.59
C THR A 148 7.24 -12.63 -1.22
N ILE A 149 7.05 -13.95 -1.32
CA ILE A 149 7.98 -14.83 -2.03
C ILE A 149 7.48 -14.97 -3.47
N LYS A 150 8.36 -14.68 -4.44
CA LYS A 150 8.10 -14.88 -5.87
C LYS A 150 9.11 -15.89 -6.43
N VAL A 151 8.62 -16.99 -6.94
CA VAL A 151 9.43 -18.01 -7.60
C VAL A 151 8.94 -18.17 -9.05
N ALA A 152 9.88 -18.36 -9.99
CA ALA A 152 9.59 -18.86 -11.32
C ALA A 152 10.29 -20.23 -11.43
N GLN A 153 9.54 -21.26 -11.74
CA GLN A 153 10.06 -22.63 -11.84
C GLN A 153 9.39 -23.39 -12.99
N THR A 154 10.09 -24.37 -13.51
CA THR A 154 9.56 -25.36 -14.44
C THR A 154 8.65 -26.37 -13.71
N LEU A 155 7.95 -27.23 -14.45
CA LEU A 155 7.11 -28.28 -13.86
C LEU A 155 7.90 -29.27 -12.99
N ASP A 156 9.18 -29.52 -13.34
CA ASP A 156 10.12 -30.32 -12.56
C ASP A 156 10.89 -29.50 -11.50
N THR A 157 10.33 -28.33 -11.11
CA THR A 157 10.82 -27.46 -10.03
C THR A 157 12.18 -26.80 -10.24
N LYS A 158 12.71 -26.79 -11.47
CA LYS A 158 13.96 -26.11 -11.78
C LYS A 158 13.74 -24.59 -11.89
N ILE A 159 14.64 -23.81 -11.34
CA ILE A 159 14.59 -22.34 -11.33
C ILE A 159 15.56 -21.68 -12.33
N GLY A 160 16.45 -22.47 -12.94
CA GLY A 160 17.44 -22.02 -13.92
C GLY A 160 18.40 -23.14 -14.29
N LEU A 161 19.34 -22.83 -15.17
CA LEU A 161 20.47 -23.69 -15.55
C LEU A 161 21.77 -23.04 -15.06
N ARG A 162 22.62 -23.82 -14.42
CA ARG A 162 23.89 -23.34 -13.89
C ARG A 162 24.82 -22.94 -15.03
N GLY A 163 25.42 -21.75 -14.94
CA GLY A 163 26.32 -21.21 -15.96
C GLY A 163 25.62 -20.65 -17.22
N ALA A 164 24.31 -20.72 -17.29
CA ALA A 164 23.55 -20.19 -18.44
C ALA A 164 23.07 -18.75 -18.28
N GLY A 165 23.38 -18.13 -17.14
CA GLY A 165 22.87 -16.80 -16.81
C GLY A 165 21.35 -16.78 -16.66
N GLN A 166 20.73 -15.68 -17.00
CA GLN A 166 19.27 -15.53 -16.85
C GLN A 166 18.48 -16.39 -17.84
N VAL A 167 17.84 -17.46 -17.36
CA VAL A 167 16.95 -18.31 -18.15
C VAL A 167 15.52 -17.83 -18.01
N ARG A 168 14.82 -17.71 -19.15
CA ARG A 168 13.43 -17.29 -19.18
C ARG A 168 12.48 -18.51 -19.10
N ILE A 169 11.83 -18.68 -17.95
CA ILE A 169 10.89 -19.79 -17.68
C ILE A 169 9.45 -19.36 -17.97
N THR A 170 9.09 -18.10 -17.74
CA THR A 170 7.72 -17.61 -17.80
C THR A 170 7.44 -16.67 -18.97
N ASN A 171 6.17 -16.53 -19.33
CA ASN A 171 5.74 -15.69 -20.44
C ASN A 171 5.71 -14.18 -20.11
N ASN A 172 5.41 -13.35 -21.11
CA ASN A 172 5.36 -11.90 -20.98
C ASN A 172 4.31 -11.42 -19.97
N LYS A 173 3.19 -12.12 -19.80
CA LYS A 173 2.15 -11.76 -18.83
C LYS A 173 2.68 -11.88 -17.40
N SER A 174 3.33 -13.00 -17.08
CA SER A 174 3.98 -13.22 -15.79
C SER A 174 5.08 -12.18 -15.51
N ILE A 175 5.85 -11.78 -16.54
CA ILE A 175 6.85 -10.71 -16.39
C ILE A 175 6.20 -9.38 -15.99
N LYS A 176 5.07 -9.00 -16.62
CA LYS A 176 4.32 -7.80 -16.25
C LYS A 176 3.84 -7.86 -14.79
N ASP A 177 3.35 -9.02 -14.34
CA ASP A 177 2.92 -9.22 -12.95
C ASP A 177 4.08 -9.10 -11.95
N VAL A 178 5.28 -9.61 -12.30
CA VAL A 178 6.49 -9.41 -11.49
C VAL A 178 6.83 -7.93 -11.34
N HIS A 179 6.75 -7.15 -12.42
CA HIS A 179 6.99 -5.71 -12.35
C HIS A 179 5.92 -4.97 -11.54
N LYS A 180 4.67 -5.43 -11.56
CA LYS A 180 3.60 -4.95 -10.68
C LYS A 180 3.92 -5.24 -9.21
N LEU A 181 4.33 -6.46 -8.88
CA LEU A 181 4.77 -6.82 -7.52
C LEU A 181 5.93 -5.93 -7.05
N ARG A 182 6.97 -5.72 -7.88
CA ARG A 182 8.10 -4.84 -7.54
C ARG A 182 7.64 -3.41 -7.22
N ARG A 183 6.66 -2.89 -7.95
CA ARG A 183 6.09 -1.56 -7.72
C ARG A 183 5.31 -1.47 -6.40
N GLU A 184 4.69 -2.57 -5.98
CA GLU A 184 3.89 -2.65 -4.75
C GLU A 184 4.73 -2.86 -3.49
N HIS A 185 6.05 -3.16 -3.62
CA HIS A 185 6.96 -3.41 -2.52
C HIS A 185 8.07 -2.35 -2.47
N ASP A 186 8.56 -2.07 -1.26
CA ASP A 186 9.61 -1.07 -1.03
C ASP A 186 10.99 -1.59 -1.31
N SER A 187 11.18 -2.87 -1.14
CA SER A 187 12.43 -3.54 -1.39
C SER A 187 12.23 -4.85 -2.13
N ILE A 188 13.23 -5.22 -2.89
CA ILE A 188 13.39 -6.53 -3.51
C ILE A 188 14.68 -7.14 -2.99
N MET A 189 14.59 -8.39 -2.53
CA MET A 189 15.75 -9.12 -1.98
C MET A 189 16.05 -10.33 -2.84
N ILE A 190 17.35 -10.54 -3.12
CA ILE A 190 17.87 -11.74 -3.77
C ILE A 190 19.12 -12.25 -3.04
N GLY A 191 19.48 -13.51 -3.25
CA GLY A 191 20.73 -14.08 -2.80
C GLY A 191 21.90 -13.68 -3.70
N SER A 192 23.13 -13.76 -3.17
CA SER A 192 24.38 -13.52 -3.92
C SER A 192 24.54 -14.45 -5.11
N GLY A 193 24.09 -15.71 -5.00
CA GLY A 193 24.10 -16.67 -6.11
C GLY A 193 23.28 -16.16 -7.31
N THR A 194 22.05 -15.69 -7.08
CA THR A 194 21.20 -15.09 -8.13
C THR A 194 21.83 -13.83 -8.73
N LEU A 195 22.50 -13.02 -7.90
CA LEU A 195 23.21 -11.85 -8.42
C LEU A 195 24.33 -12.23 -9.37
N ASN A 196 25.18 -13.16 -8.95
CA ASN A 196 26.37 -13.57 -9.72
C ASN A 196 25.98 -14.30 -11.02
N GLU A 197 24.92 -15.11 -10.99
CA GLU A 197 24.48 -15.90 -12.14
C GLU A 197 23.68 -15.04 -13.14
N ASP A 198 22.67 -14.29 -12.65
CA ASP A 198 21.68 -13.62 -13.52
C ASP A 198 22.04 -12.17 -13.84
N ASN A 199 22.93 -11.53 -13.08
CA ASN A 199 23.23 -10.10 -13.17
C ASN A 199 21.97 -9.22 -13.35
N PRO A 200 20.95 -9.35 -12.49
CA PRO A 200 19.63 -8.78 -12.71
C PRO A 200 19.61 -7.27 -12.42
N MET A 201 18.82 -6.53 -13.18
CA MET A 201 18.60 -5.09 -12.90
C MET A 201 17.72 -4.84 -11.67
N LEU A 202 16.84 -5.75 -11.29
CA LEU A 202 15.86 -5.65 -10.19
C LEU A 202 14.97 -4.38 -10.23
N SER A 203 14.96 -3.65 -11.31
CA SER A 203 14.20 -2.43 -11.50
C SER A 203 12.73 -2.72 -11.83
N THR A 204 11.87 -1.73 -11.59
CA THR A 204 10.48 -1.72 -12.05
C THR A 204 10.43 -1.06 -13.42
N ARG A 205 9.84 -1.77 -14.38
CA ARG A 205 9.59 -1.33 -15.77
C ARG A 205 8.10 -1.51 -16.07
N PHE A 206 7.64 -1.18 -17.26
CA PHE A 206 6.25 -1.33 -17.71
C PHE A 206 5.24 -0.53 -16.87
N SER A 207 5.48 0.76 -16.68
CA SER A 207 4.50 1.68 -16.11
C SER A 207 4.19 2.82 -17.06
N LEU A 208 2.93 3.23 -17.08
CA LEU A 208 2.47 4.42 -17.82
C LEU A 208 2.91 5.74 -17.17
N SER A 209 3.37 5.70 -15.91
CA SER A 209 3.81 6.88 -15.17
C SER A 209 5.30 7.16 -15.40
N LYS A 210 5.65 8.40 -15.75
CA LYS A 210 7.04 8.86 -15.91
C LYS A 210 7.84 8.90 -14.59
N LYS A 211 7.16 8.92 -13.42
CA LYS A 211 7.80 8.90 -12.08
C LYS A 211 7.52 7.58 -11.37
N ILE A 212 8.35 6.56 -11.64
CA ILE A 212 8.29 5.29 -10.93
C ILE A 212 9.28 5.32 -9.76
N SER A 213 8.77 5.09 -8.54
CA SER A 213 9.65 4.81 -7.40
C SER A 213 10.22 3.41 -7.56
N GLN A 214 11.54 3.31 -7.68
CA GLN A 214 12.24 2.03 -7.72
C GLN A 214 12.34 1.42 -6.31
N PRO A 215 12.23 0.07 -6.16
CA PRO A 215 12.43 -0.60 -4.89
C PRO A 215 13.89 -0.51 -4.47
N ILE A 216 14.14 -0.54 -3.15
CA ILE A 216 15.49 -0.74 -2.62
C ILE A 216 15.91 -2.17 -2.97
N LYS A 217 17.10 -2.32 -3.56
CA LYS A 217 17.66 -3.61 -3.90
C LYS A 217 18.46 -4.13 -2.71
N VAL A 218 18.18 -5.32 -2.24
CA VAL A 218 18.87 -5.96 -1.12
C VAL A 218 19.49 -7.25 -1.61
N ILE A 219 20.80 -7.36 -1.44
CA ILE A 219 21.58 -8.55 -1.80
C ILE A 219 22.03 -9.20 -0.50
N ILE A 220 21.68 -10.47 -0.30
CA ILE A 220 22.07 -11.21 0.90
C ILE A 220 23.05 -12.33 0.56
N GLY A 221 24.15 -12.41 1.31
CA GLY A 221 25.16 -13.46 1.19
C GLY A 221 26.60 -12.94 1.17
N ASN A 222 27.53 -13.85 1.38
CA ASN A 222 28.95 -13.52 1.55
C ASN A 222 29.76 -13.59 0.25
N ASN A 223 29.27 -14.30 -0.76
CA ASN A 223 29.98 -14.49 -2.03
C ASN A 223 29.41 -13.55 -3.09
N VAL A 224 29.62 -12.27 -2.91
CA VAL A 224 29.18 -11.22 -3.84
C VAL A 224 30.37 -10.77 -4.68
N ASN A 225 30.32 -11.01 -5.99
CA ASN A 225 31.30 -10.49 -6.92
C ASN A 225 30.74 -9.21 -7.55
N VAL A 226 31.09 -8.06 -6.97
CA VAL A 226 30.60 -6.76 -7.45
C VAL A 226 31.47 -6.27 -8.60
N LYS A 227 30.83 -5.91 -9.72
CA LYS A 227 31.46 -5.26 -10.88
C LYS A 227 30.74 -3.92 -11.13
N SER A 228 31.49 -2.89 -11.53
CA SER A 228 30.94 -1.53 -11.76
C SER A 228 29.78 -1.52 -12.78
N LYS A 229 29.85 -2.32 -13.83
CA LYS A 229 28.86 -2.41 -14.91
C LYS A 229 27.71 -3.39 -14.66
N MET A 230 27.44 -3.76 -13.41
CA MET A 230 26.33 -4.68 -13.11
C MET A 230 24.94 -4.06 -13.37
N GLY A 231 23.98 -4.93 -13.70
CA GLY A 231 22.58 -4.56 -13.89
C GLY A 231 21.98 -3.81 -12.72
N LEU A 232 22.44 -4.07 -11.49
CA LEU A 232 21.99 -3.40 -10.26
C LEU A 232 22.17 -1.88 -10.27
N PHE A 233 23.23 -1.39 -10.92
CA PHE A 233 23.62 0.03 -10.89
C PHE A 233 23.06 0.84 -12.08
N LYS A 234 22.33 0.21 -13.00
CA LYS A 234 21.75 0.88 -14.18
C LYS A 234 20.64 1.89 -13.87
N ASP A 235 20.19 1.97 -12.64
CA ASP A 235 19.26 3.00 -12.19
C ASP A 235 19.72 3.59 -10.84
N PHE A 236 19.17 4.74 -10.45
CA PHE A 236 19.54 5.44 -9.20
C PHE A 236 18.88 4.86 -7.95
N SER A 237 18.43 3.62 -7.95
CA SER A 237 17.84 2.99 -6.77
C SER A 237 18.94 2.60 -5.77
N LYS A 238 18.60 2.69 -4.48
CA LYS A 238 19.50 2.30 -3.40
C LYS A 238 19.76 0.79 -3.46
N VAL A 239 21.03 0.40 -3.37
CA VAL A 239 21.48 -0.99 -3.21
C VAL A 239 22.02 -1.17 -1.79
N ILE A 240 21.66 -2.26 -1.14
CA ILE A 240 22.12 -2.66 0.19
C ILE A 240 22.68 -4.08 0.06
N PHE A 241 23.91 -4.27 0.49
CA PHE A 241 24.51 -5.58 0.65
C PHE A 241 24.42 -5.99 2.12
N ALA A 242 23.82 -7.15 2.38
CA ALA A 242 23.71 -7.77 3.71
C ALA A 242 24.66 -8.98 3.74
N SER A 243 25.86 -8.79 4.31
CA SER A 243 26.92 -9.78 4.37
C SER A 243 27.59 -9.73 5.73
N THR A 244 28.13 -10.87 6.19
CA THR A 244 29.05 -10.94 7.35
C THR A 244 30.51 -10.75 6.97
N LYS A 245 30.80 -10.69 5.64
CA LYS A 245 32.14 -10.40 5.10
C LYS A 245 32.15 -9.02 4.46
N GLU A 246 33.31 -8.41 4.41
CA GLU A 246 33.49 -7.16 3.70
C GLU A 246 33.22 -7.35 2.20
N ILE A 247 32.50 -6.40 1.60
CA ILE A 247 32.20 -6.38 0.17
C ILE A 247 32.89 -5.16 -0.42
N VAL A 248 33.87 -5.41 -1.27
CA VAL A 248 34.55 -4.35 -2.02
C VAL A 248 33.68 -3.95 -3.21
N ILE A 249 33.32 -2.68 -3.25
CA ILE A 249 32.62 -2.09 -4.40
C ILE A 249 33.66 -1.37 -5.23
N PRO A 250 33.90 -1.77 -6.51
CA PRO A 250 34.84 -1.08 -7.37
C PRO A 250 34.46 0.40 -7.48
N LYS A 251 35.46 1.28 -7.34
CA LYS A 251 35.33 2.70 -7.71
C LYS A 251 35.50 2.77 -9.23
N ASP A 252 34.56 3.42 -9.91
CA ASP A 252 34.70 3.75 -11.33
C ASP A 252 35.82 4.76 -11.57
#